data_bd8b1bae9f7738a19ab36fea2c49c9fb
#
_entry.id   bd8b1bae9f7738a19ab36fea2c49c9fb
#
_cell.length_a   1.000
_cell.length_b   1.000
_cell.length_c   1.000
_cell.angle_alpha   90.00
_cell.angle_beta   90.00
_cell.angle_gamma   90.00
#
_symmetry.space_group_name_H-M   'P 1'
#
loop_
_entity.id
_entity.type
_entity.pdbx_description
1 polymer ?
#
loop_
_entity_poly.entity_id
_entity_poly.type
_entity_poly.pdbx_seq_one_letter_code
_entity_poly.pdbx_strand_id
1 'polypeptide(L)'
;MKPGKPLAEPSSHQLHAFGLNHESAPVAIREKIAFSQEHLIPALGSLRQETGAEEAVILSTCNRTEIYCKTAEPDTVAAWLAQHHDLPDFDMTPYLYRLDGSAAARHAFRVASGLDSMVLGEPQILGQVKQAVRSAEEAGTLGPLLGKLFQCTFSVAFTFALESPLKLISAGFFTIIPWLLFCATL
;
A
#
# COMPACT_ATOMS: atom_id res chain seq x y z
N MET A 1 7.02 20.03 42.50
CA MET A 1 7.33 18.94 41.58
C MET A 1 6.53 19.20 40.32
N LYS A 2 7.19 19.68 39.22
CA LYS A 2 6.49 19.99 37.96
C LYS A 2 6.28 18.69 37.18
N PRO A 3 5.13 18.42 36.60
CA PRO A 3 4.94 17.25 35.75
C PRO A 3 5.84 17.39 34.52
N GLY A 4 6.59 16.32 34.23
CA GLY A 4 7.48 16.26 33.09
C GLY A 4 6.69 16.39 31.80
N LYS A 5 7.20 17.23 30.90
CA LYS A 5 6.73 17.35 29.51
C LYS A 5 6.77 15.96 28.87
N PRO A 6 5.67 15.47 28.24
CA PRO A 6 5.74 14.23 27.50
C PRO A 6 6.87 14.33 26.48
N LEU A 7 7.75 13.34 26.47
CA LEU A 7 8.75 13.17 25.42
C LEU A 7 7.98 13.06 24.11
N ALA A 8 8.19 14.03 23.21
CA ALA A 8 7.72 13.90 21.84
C ALA A 8 8.34 12.60 21.31
N GLU A 9 7.50 11.64 20.97
CA GLU A 9 7.94 10.45 20.23
C GLU A 9 8.74 10.95 19.01
N PRO A 10 9.94 10.41 18.74
CA PRO A 10 10.64 10.76 17.53
C PRO A 10 9.68 10.47 16.37
N SER A 11 9.57 11.41 15.43
CA SER A 11 8.81 11.22 14.20
C SER A 11 9.40 10.03 13.45
N SER A 12 8.96 8.84 13.82
CA SER A 12 9.42 7.61 13.23
C SER A 12 8.89 7.61 11.80
N HIS A 13 9.80 7.51 10.83
CA HIS A 13 9.48 7.24 9.45
C HIS A 13 8.57 6.01 9.41
N GLN A 14 7.27 6.24 9.28
CA GLN A 14 6.27 5.21 9.43
C GLN A 14 5.86 4.68 8.06
N LEU A 15 5.31 3.47 8.09
CA LEU A 15 4.62 2.89 6.95
C LEU A 15 3.31 3.65 6.71
N HIS A 16 3.11 4.08 5.47
CA HIS A 16 1.87 4.66 4.99
C HIS A 16 1.41 3.95 3.73
N ALA A 17 0.09 3.89 3.54
CA ALA A 17 -0.55 3.51 2.30
C ALA A 17 -1.53 4.63 1.90
N PHE A 18 -1.34 5.16 0.71
CA PHE A 18 -2.24 6.14 0.10
C PHE A 18 -2.87 5.51 -1.11
N GLY A 19 -4.10 5.82 -1.40
CA GLY A 19 -4.66 5.34 -2.64
C GLY A 19 -6.12 5.68 -2.81
N LEU A 20 -6.60 5.30 -3.97
CA LEU A 20 -8.01 5.23 -4.29
C LEU A 20 -8.31 3.92 -5.00
N ASN A 21 -9.53 3.46 -4.83
CA ASN A 21 -10.00 2.20 -5.40
C ASN A 21 -11.43 2.33 -5.94
N HIS A 22 -12.00 1.22 -6.36
CA HIS A 22 -13.35 1.15 -6.92
C HIS A 22 -14.46 1.57 -5.95
N GLU A 23 -14.21 1.53 -4.63
CA GLU A 23 -15.16 1.96 -3.60
C GLU A 23 -15.05 3.47 -3.35
N SER A 24 -13.83 4.02 -3.37
CA SER A 24 -13.59 5.42 -3.03
C SER A 24 -13.70 6.37 -4.22
N ALA A 25 -13.52 5.88 -5.46
CA ALA A 25 -13.48 6.74 -6.65
C ALA A 25 -14.17 6.13 -7.87
N PRO A 26 -14.92 6.93 -8.63
CA PRO A 26 -15.47 6.50 -9.92
C PRO A 26 -14.37 6.24 -10.95
N VAL A 27 -14.68 5.43 -11.99
CA VAL A 27 -13.73 5.03 -13.05
C VAL A 27 -13.01 6.22 -13.67
N ALA A 28 -13.74 7.29 -14.01
CA ALA A 28 -13.17 8.49 -14.63
C ALA A 28 -12.08 9.18 -13.79
N ILE A 29 -12.12 9.02 -12.48
CA ILE A 29 -11.08 9.54 -11.57
C ILE A 29 -9.92 8.57 -11.51
N ARG A 30 -10.19 7.26 -11.39
CA ARG A 30 -9.16 6.22 -11.34
C ARG A 30 -8.28 6.22 -12.60
N GLU A 31 -8.88 6.38 -13.77
CA GLU A 31 -8.16 6.45 -15.05
C GLU A 31 -7.22 7.64 -15.13
N LYS A 32 -7.55 8.77 -14.50
CA LYS A 32 -6.71 9.97 -14.50
C LYS A 32 -5.40 9.80 -13.74
N ILE A 33 -5.39 8.93 -12.72
CA ILE A 33 -4.22 8.72 -11.85
C ILE A 33 -3.61 7.32 -11.98
N ALA A 34 -3.99 6.59 -13.03
CA ALA A 34 -3.41 5.28 -13.32
C ALA A 34 -1.99 5.43 -13.89
N PHE A 35 -1.07 4.60 -13.41
CA PHE A 35 0.27 4.50 -13.97
C PHE A 35 0.33 3.38 -15.00
N SER A 36 0.87 3.66 -16.17
CA SER A 36 1.24 2.61 -17.10
C SER A 36 2.52 1.90 -16.64
N GLN A 37 2.71 0.66 -17.05
CA GLN A 37 3.89 -0.13 -16.70
C GLN A 37 5.21 0.56 -17.08
N GLU A 38 5.24 1.25 -18.20
CA GLU A 38 6.42 1.96 -18.71
C GLU A 38 6.81 3.17 -17.85
N HIS A 39 5.83 3.78 -17.20
CA HIS A 39 6.02 4.98 -16.37
C HIS A 39 6.23 4.68 -14.87
N LEU A 40 6.04 3.42 -14.42
CA LEU A 40 6.18 3.09 -13.00
C LEU A 40 7.58 3.34 -12.44
N ILE A 41 8.62 2.89 -13.15
CA ILE A 41 10.02 3.05 -12.69
C ILE A 41 10.41 4.53 -12.62
N PRO A 42 10.18 5.36 -13.67
CA PRO A 42 10.42 6.80 -13.58
C PRO A 42 9.61 7.48 -12.47
N ALA A 43 8.33 7.12 -12.32
CA ALA A 43 7.46 7.67 -11.28
C ALA A 43 7.95 7.36 -9.86
N LEU A 44 8.41 6.12 -9.61
CA LEU A 44 9.01 5.73 -8.33
C LEU A 44 10.27 6.56 -8.01
N GLY A 45 11.10 6.81 -9.00
CA GLY A 45 12.28 7.67 -8.86
C GLY A 45 11.91 9.12 -8.50
N SER A 46 10.95 9.71 -9.23
CA SER A 46 10.41 11.06 -8.98
C SER A 46 9.77 11.14 -7.58
N LEU A 47 8.90 10.19 -7.24
CA LEU A 47 8.29 10.13 -5.92
C LEU A 47 9.32 10.24 -4.80
N ARG A 48 10.36 9.40 -4.85
CA ARG A 48 11.41 9.39 -3.84
C ARG A 48 12.18 10.70 -3.76
N GLN A 49 12.54 11.28 -4.91
CA GLN A 49 13.31 12.52 -4.99
C GLN A 49 12.52 13.74 -4.52
N GLU A 50 11.26 13.83 -4.88
CA GLU A 50 10.43 15.01 -4.64
C GLU A 50 9.76 15.01 -3.27
N THR A 51 9.46 13.83 -2.70
CA THR A 51 8.78 13.72 -1.40
C THR A 51 9.71 13.37 -0.25
N GLY A 52 10.95 12.99 -0.52
CA GLY A 52 11.87 12.51 0.50
C GLY A 52 11.49 11.14 1.11
N ALA A 53 10.58 10.40 0.47
CA ALA A 53 10.24 9.05 0.90
C ALA A 53 11.48 8.14 0.83
N GLU A 54 11.77 7.42 1.92
CA GLU A 54 12.91 6.50 1.97
C GLU A 54 12.65 5.24 1.15
N GLU A 55 11.42 4.74 1.21
CA GLU A 55 10.97 3.55 0.50
C GLU A 55 9.62 3.83 -0.17
N ALA A 56 9.41 3.28 -1.37
CA ALA A 56 8.14 3.43 -2.08
C ALA A 56 7.85 2.24 -3.00
N VAL A 57 6.57 1.85 -3.06
CA VAL A 57 5.99 0.90 -4.02
C VAL A 57 4.71 1.50 -4.55
N ILE A 58 4.52 1.51 -5.87
CA ILE A 58 3.29 1.95 -6.54
C ILE A 58 2.58 0.73 -7.11
N LEU A 59 1.35 0.46 -6.66
CA LEU A 59 0.44 -0.52 -7.22
C LEU A 59 -0.61 0.21 -8.07
N SER A 60 -0.61 -0.01 -9.37
CA SER A 60 -1.61 0.55 -10.29
C SER A 60 -2.27 -0.55 -11.10
N THR A 61 -3.59 -0.62 -11.03
CA THR A 61 -4.45 -1.57 -11.73
C THR A 61 -5.68 -0.84 -12.29
N CYS A 62 -6.54 -1.54 -13.03
CA CYS A 62 -7.82 -0.93 -13.48
C CYS A 62 -8.75 -0.52 -12.32
N ASN A 63 -8.59 -1.14 -11.13
CA ASN A 63 -9.49 -0.96 -10.00
C ASN A 63 -8.89 -0.14 -8.85
N ARG A 64 -7.58 0.11 -8.84
CA ARG A 64 -6.91 0.88 -7.78
C ARG A 64 -5.59 1.48 -8.22
N THR A 65 -5.24 2.60 -7.63
CA THR A 65 -3.90 3.14 -7.60
C THR A 65 -3.53 3.39 -6.14
N GLU A 66 -2.46 2.73 -5.67
CA GLU A 66 -2.01 2.78 -4.29
C GLU A 66 -0.50 3.02 -4.22
N ILE A 67 -0.07 3.83 -3.27
CA ILE A 67 1.33 4.10 -2.94
C ILE A 67 1.57 3.61 -1.52
N TYR A 68 2.45 2.63 -1.36
CA TYR A 68 3.00 2.22 -0.08
C TYR A 68 4.34 2.89 0.09
N CYS A 69 4.55 3.59 1.19
CA CYS A 69 5.81 4.29 1.41
C CYS A 69 6.23 4.33 2.87
N LYS A 70 7.54 4.54 3.07
CA LYS A 70 8.14 4.89 4.34
C LYS A 70 8.55 6.35 4.29
N THR A 71 7.89 7.20 5.05
CA THR A 71 8.14 8.64 5.06
C THR A 71 7.82 9.27 6.42
N ALA A 72 8.46 10.40 6.72
CA ALA A 72 8.08 11.28 7.83
C ALA A 72 7.06 12.34 7.41
N GLU A 73 6.93 12.60 6.10
CA GLU A 73 6.12 13.67 5.51
C GLU A 73 5.03 13.08 4.58
N PRO A 74 4.03 12.41 5.13
CA PRO A 74 3.03 11.71 4.32
C PRO A 74 2.20 12.63 3.42
N ASP A 75 1.99 13.89 3.79
CA ASP A 75 1.18 14.83 3.02
C ASP A 75 1.87 15.23 1.71
N THR A 76 3.21 15.17 1.64
CA THR A 76 3.97 15.42 0.42
C THR A 76 3.70 14.38 -0.65
N VAL A 77 3.45 13.12 -0.26
CA VAL A 77 3.15 12.01 -1.17
C VAL A 77 1.80 12.21 -1.86
N ALA A 78 0.78 12.66 -1.11
CA ALA A 78 -0.54 12.95 -1.67
C ALA A 78 -0.48 14.13 -2.66
N ALA A 79 0.26 15.19 -2.30
CA ALA A 79 0.47 16.35 -3.18
C ALA A 79 1.26 15.96 -4.45
N TRP A 80 2.29 15.12 -4.30
CA TRP A 80 3.06 14.60 -5.43
C TRP A 80 2.18 13.82 -6.41
N LEU A 81 1.25 12.99 -5.92
CA LEU A 81 0.36 12.21 -6.79
C LEU A 81 -0.50 13.11 -7.70
N ALA A 82 -1.04 14.21 -7.16
CA ALA A 82 -1.80 15.20 -7.93
C ALA A 82 -0.92 15.89 -8.97
N GLN A 83 0.26 16.33 -8.57
CA GLN A 83 1.19 17.06 -9.43
C GLN A 83 1.74 16.14 -10.55
N HIS A 84 2.07 14.91 -10.24
CA HIS A 84 2.60 13.93 -11.20
C HIS A 84 1.64 13.63 -12.34
N HIS A 85 0.33 13.72 -12.10
CA HIS A 85 -0.72 13.50 -13.11
C HIS A 85 -1.27 14.80 -13.71
N ASP A 86 -0.55 15.93 -13.57
CA ASP A 86 -0.97 17.24 -14.09
C ASP A 86 -2.37 17.66 -13.60
N LEU A 87 -2.69 17.36 -12.35
CA LEU A 87 -3.98 17.65 -11.72
C LEU A 87 -3.86 18.59 -10.51
N PRO A 88 -3.10 19.72 -10.58
CA PRO A 88 -2.81 20.56 -9.41
C PRO A 88 -4.07 21.21 -8.82
N ASP A 89 -5.08 21.50 -9.65
CA ASP A 89 -6.34 22.13 -9.23
C ASP A 89 -7.44 21.12 -8.89
N PHE A 90 -7.17 19.81 -9.04
CA PHE A 90 -8.15 18.76 -8.74
C PHE A 90 -8.04 18.31 -7.28
N ASP A 91 -9.10 18.57 -6.52
CA ASP A 91 -9.18 18.07 -5.14
C ASP A 91 -9.40 16.55 -5.13
N MET A 92 -8.32 15.80 -4.86
CA MET A 92 -8.38 14.35 -4.70
C MET A 92 -8.80 13.91 -3.29
N THR A 93 -8.83 14.81 -2.33
CA THR A 93 -9.09 14.50 -0.91
C THR A 93 -10.36 13.65 -0.69
N PRO A 94 -11.49 13.91 -1.40
CA PRO A 94 -12.70 13.10 -1.21
C PRO A 94 -12.57 11.64 -1.66
N TYR A 95 -11.57 11.33 -2.51
CA TYR A 95 -11.39 10.02 -3.12
C TYR A 95 -10.21 9.24 -2.54
N LEU A 96 -9.26 9.97 -1.92
CA LEU A 96 -8.01 9.42 -1.44
C LEU A 96 -8.15 8.93 0.01
N TYR A 97 -7.88 7.65 0.24
CA TYR A 97 -7.70 7.16 1.59
C TYR A 97 -6.22 7.17 2.00
N ARG A 98 -6.01 7.29 3.29
CA ARG A 98 -4.71 7.16 3.93
C ARG A 98 -4.80 6.16 5.08
N LEU A 99 -3.84 5.27 5.13
CA LEU A 99 -3.69 4.27 6.18
C LEU A 99 -2.26 4.33 6.73
N ASP A 100 -2.13 4.23 8.04
CA ASP A 100 -0.84 4.37 8.72
C ASP A 100 -0.48 3.09 9.48
N GLY A 101 0.80 2.76 9.53
CA GLY A 101 1.36 1.68 10.34
C GLY A 101 0.69 0.32 10.12
N SER A 102 0.13 -0.26 11.18
CA SER A 102 -0.51 -1.57 11.12
C SER A 102 -1.77 -1.62 10.24
N ALA A 103 -2.47 -0.49 10.07
CA ALA A 103 -3.62 -0.41 9.15
C ALA A 103 -3.16 -0.52 7.70
N ALA A 104 -2.06 0.14 7.32
CA ALA A 104 -1.46 0.02 5.99
C ALA A 104 -0.98 -1.41 5.71
N ALA A 105 -0.33 -2.06 6.68
CA ALA A 105 0.11 -3.44 6.54
C ALA A 105 -1.07 -4.41 6.37
N ARG A 106 -2.11 -4.26 7.18
CA ARG A 106 -3.33 -5.07 7.07
C ARG A 106 -4.00 -4.89 5.72
N HIS A 107 -4.02 -3.66 5.21
CA HIS A 107 -4.57 -3.36 3.89
C HIS A 107 -3.79 -4.08 2.78
N ALA A 108 -2.46 -4.02 2.80
CA ALA A 108 -1.62 -4.75 1.84
C ALA A 108 -1.94 -6.26 1.81
N PHE A 109 -2.14 -6.88 2.99
CA PHE A 109 -2.53 -8.29 3.09
C PHE A 109 -3.90 -8.57 2.45
N ARG A 110 -4.90 -7.72 2.74
CA ARG A 110 -6.25 -7.83 2.17
C ARG A 110 -6.24 -7.70 0.65
N VAL A 111 -5.52 -6.69 0.15
CA VAL A 111 -5.39 -6.45 -1.30
C VAL A 111 -4.76 -7.64 -2.01
N ALA A 112 -3.59 -8.09 -1.55
CA ALA A 112 -2.88 -9.21 -2.19
C ALA A 112 -3.62 -10.55 -2.10
N SER A 113 -4.48 -10.72 -1.08
CA SER A 113 -5.34 -11.89 -0.92
C SER A 113 -6.65 -11.79 -1.72
N GLY A 114 -6.88 -10.71 -2.45
CA GLY A 114 -8.11 -10.49 -3.22
C GLY A 114 -9.35 -10.22 -2.36
N LEU A 115 -9.18 -9.95 -1.05
CA LEU A 115 -10.28 -9.66 -0.13
C LEU A 115 -10.83 -8.24 -0.27
N ASP A 116 -10.08 -7.39 -0.99
CA ASP A 116 -10.41 -5.99 -1.26
C ASP A 116 -10.65 -5.76 -2.76
N SER A 117 -10.90 -6.81 -3.52
CA SER A 117 -11.17 -6.75 -4.97
C SER A 117 -12.67 -6.75 -5.25
N MET A 118 -13.08 -6.19 -6.40
CA MET A 118 -14.49 -6.21 -6.86
C MET A 118 -15.04 -7.64 -6.94
N VAL A 119 -14.17 -8.58 -7.31
CA VAL A 119 -14.48 -10.02 -7.27
C VAL A 119 -13.60 -10.65 -6.20
N LEU A 120 -14.24 -11.18 -5.15
CA LEU A 120 -13.51 -11.82 -4.05
C LEU A 120 -12.63 -12.96 -4.55
N GLY A 121 -11.34 -12.92 -4.17
CA GLY A 121 -10.38 -13.95 -4.53
C GLY A 121 -9.87 -13.86 -5.97
N GLU A 122 -9.93 -12.68 -6.60
CA GLU A 122 -9.38 -12.45 -7.95
C GLU A 122 -7.89 -12.85 -8.00
N PRO A 123 -7.51 -13.90 -8.77
CA PRO A 123 -6.14 -14.43 -8.72
C PRO A 123 -5.11 -13.48 -9.35
N GLN A 124 -5.56 -12.52 -10.16
CA GLN A 124 -4.69 -11.59 -10.89
C GLN A 124 -4.03 -10.57 -9.96
N ILE A 125 -4.71 -10.14 -8.88
CA ILE A 125 -4.20 -9.09 -8.00
C ILE A 125 -2.86 -9.46 -7.35
N LEU A 126 -2.68 -10.71 -6.92
CA LEU A 126 -1.41 -11.16 -6.36
C LEU A 126 -0.26 -11.02 -7.36
N GLY A 127 -0.51 -11.34 -8.64
CA GLY A 127 0.46 -11.16 -9.71
C GLY A 127 0.82 -9.68 -9.92
N GLN A 128 -0.18 -8.80 -9.88
CA GLN A 128 0.00 -7.35 -10.02
C GLN A 128 0.77 -6.75 -8.84
N VAL A 129 0.49 -7.17 -7.60
CA VAL A 129 1.27 -6.75 -6.43
C VAL A 129 2.73 -7.21 -6.54
N LYS A 130 2.99 -8.46 -6.97
CA LYS A 130 4.35 -8.94 -7.22
C LYS A 130 5.07 -8.11 -8.29
N GLN A 131 4.37 -7.72 -9.34
CA GLN A 131 4.96 -6.87 -10.39
C GLN A 131 5.27 -5.47 -9.86
N ALA A 132 4.39 -4.86 -9.07
CA ALA A 132 4.62 -3.56 -8.43
C ALA A 132 5.88 -3.57 -7.54
N VAL A 133 6.07 -4.64 -6.76
CA VAL A 133 7.27 -4.82 -5.91
C VAL A 133 8.54 -4.97 -6.76
N ARG A 134 8.50 -5.73 -7.86
CA ARG A 134 9.63 -5.84 -8.79
C ARG A 134 10.00 -4.49 -9.42
N SER A 135 9.01 -3.72 -9.85
CA SER A 135 9.26 -2.36 -10.39
C SER A 135 9.92 -1.45 -9.34
N ALA A 136 9.53 -1.56 -8.06
CA ALA A 136 10.16 -0.83 -6.97
C ALA A 136 11.60 -1.30 -6.69
N GLU A 137 11.87 -2.60 -6.83
CA GLU A 137 13.21 -3.16 -6.71
C GLU A 137 14.11 -2.66 -7.85
N GLU A 138 13.63 -2.69 -9.08
CA GLU A 138 14.33 -2.19 -10.27
C GLU A 138 14.58 -0.67 -10.19
N ALA A 139 13.63 0.10 -9.63
CA ALA A 139 13.78 1.53 -9.40
C ALA A 139 14.70 1.86 -8.21
N GLY A 140 15.12 0.87 -7.41
CA GLY A 140 15.91 1.07 -6.19
C GLY A 140 15.15 1.77 -5.07
N THR A 141 13.81 1.71 -5.06
CA THR A 141 12.93 2.32 -4.05
C THR A 141 12.39 1.31 -3.05
N LEU A 142 12.62 0.02 -3.26
CA LEU A 142 12.26 -1.03 -2.31
C LEU A 142 13.33 -1.12 -1.22
N GLY A 143 12.95 -0.79 0.01
CA GLY A 143 13.84 -0.90 1.16
C GLY A 143 13.45 -2.03 2.12
N PRO A 144 14.13 -2.13 3.28
CA PRO A 144 13.94 -3.23 4.22
C PRO A 144 12.51 -3.32 4.79
N LEU A 145 11.85 -2.18 5.06
CA LEU A 145 10.49 -2.16 5.62
C LEU A 145 9.47 -2.70 4.63
N LEU A 146 9.42 -2.11 3.44
CA LEU A 146 8.47 -2.55 2.40
C LEU A 146 8.83 -3.95 1.88
N GLY A 147 10.11 -4.29 1.76
CA GLY A 147 10.55 -5.64 1.38
C GLY A 147 10.02 -6.69 2.35
N LYS A 148 10.13 -6.45 3.67
CA LYS A 148 9.60 -7.35 4.68
C LYS A 148 8.07 -7.38 4.68
N LEU A 149 7.42 -6.22 4.55
CA LEU A 149 5.96 -6.14 4.44
C LEU A 149 5.45 -7.03 3.29
N PHE A 150 5.99 -6.86 2.08
CA PHE A 150 5.49 -7.60 0.92
C PHE A 150 5.90 -9.06 0.93
N GLN A 151 7.03 -9.43 1.52
CA GLN A 151 7.39 -10.83 1.75
C GLN A 151 6.35 -11.52 2.64
N CYS A 152 5.96 -10.90 3.76
CA CYS A 152 4.89 -11.38 4.62
C CYS A 152 3.55 -11.43 3.88
N THR A 153 3.24 -10.38 3.11
CA THR A 153 2.02 -10.28 2.30
C THR A 153 1.89 -11.45 1.32
N PHE A 154 2.95 -11.80 0.62
CA PHE A 154 2.95 -12.92 -0.33
C PHE A 154 2.77 -14.27 0.37
N SER A 155 3.37 -14.46 1.54
CA SER A 155 3.20 -15.68 2.34
C SER A 155 1.74 -15.84 2.79
N VAL A 156 1.13 -14.77 3.30
CA VAL A 156 -0.29 -14.76 3.71
C VAL A 156 -1.22 -15.05 2.53
N ALA A 157 -1.04 -14.33 1.41
CA ALA A 157 -1.86 -14.50 0.21
C ALA A 157 -1.74 -15.91 -0.38
N PHE A 158 -0.55 -16.51 -0.35
CA PHE A 158 -0.32 -17.89 -0.81
C PHE A 158 -1.05 -18.91 0.08
N THR A 159 -0.97 -18.76 1.41
CA THR A 159 -1.68 -19.62 2.36
C THR A 159 -3.19 -19.52 2.14
N PHE A 160 -3.69 -18.28 1.95
CA PHE A 160 -5.11 -18.03 1.69
C PHE A 160 -5.59 -18.70 0.38
N ALA A 161 -4.77 -18.63 -0.68
CA ALA A 161 -5.09 -19.25 -1.98
C ALA A 161 -5.09 -20.79 -1.93
N LEU A 162 -4.28 -21.41 -1.06
CA LEU A 162 -4.23 -22.86 -0.90
C LEU A 162 -5.37 -23.41 -0.04
N GLU A 163 -5.91 -22.62 0.88
CA GLU A 163 -7.07 -22.98 1.67
C GLU A 163 -8.32 -22.71 0.83
N SER A 164 -8.88 -23.80 0.27
CA SER A 164 -10.13 -23.75 -0.52
C SER A 164 -11.22 -22.95 0.22
N PRO A 165 -12.03 -22.10 -0.47
CA PRO A 165 -13.08 -21.27 0.14
C PRO A 165 -14.05 -22.01 1.07
N LEU A 166 -14.24 -23.31 0.86
CA LEU A 166 -15.06 -24.18 1.70
C LEU A 166 -14.44 -24.47 3.09
N LYS A 167 -13.11 -24.38 3.26
CA LYS A 167 -12.43 -24.57 4.55
C LYS A 167 -12.36 -23.30 5.38
N LEU A 168 -12.46 -22.13 4.77
CA LEU A 168 -12.49 -20.83 5.48
C LEU A 168 -13.74 -20.66 6.36
N ILE A 169 -14.84 -21.31 6.00
CA ILE A 169 -16.10 -21.27 6.79
C ILE A 169 -15.98 -22.18 8.02
N SER A 170 -15.16 -23.22 7.98
CA SER A 170 -15.01 -24.21 9.07
C SER A 170 -13.79 -24.02 9.96
N ALA A 171 -12.72 -23.40 9.45
CA ALA A 171 -11.56 -23.01 10.21
C ALA A 171 -11.71 -21.54 10.60
N GLY A 172 -12.38 -21.29 11.72
CA GLY A 172 -12.52 -19.95 12.25
C GLY A 172 -11.19 -19.20 12.24
N PHE A 173 -11.25 -17.92 12.09
CA PHE A 173 -10.26 -16.82 12.06
C PHE A 173 -8.95 -16.99 12.88
N PHE A 174 -8.71 -18.14 13.46
CA PHE A 174 -7.69 -18.40 14.48
C PHE A 174 -6.27 -18.58 13.95
N THR A 175 -6.08 -18.89 12.67
CA THR A 175 -4.73 -19.17 12.13
C THR A 175 -4.01 -17.93 11.58
N ILE A 176 -4.72 -16.85 11.31
CA ILE A 176 -4.14 -15.60 10.77
C ILE A 176 -3.65 -14.67 11.89
N ILE A 177 -4.24 -14.78 13.09
CA ILE A 177 -3.95 -13.90 14.25
C ILE A 177 -2.48 -13.98 14.72
N PRO A 178 -1.83 -15.16 14.84
CA PRO A 178 -0.42 -15.23 15.26
C PRO A 178 0.54 -14.56 14.26
N TRP A 179 0.24 -14.63 12.96
CA TRP A 179 1.06 -14.01 11.91
C TRP A 179 0.88 -12.50 11.84
N LEU A 180 -0.35 -12.00 12.08
CA LEU A 180 -0.64 -10.57 12.20
C LEU A 180 0.06 -9.95 13.42
N LEU A 181 0.15 -10.68 14.53
CA LEU A 181 0.88 -10.26 15.73
C LEU A 181 2.40 -10.26 15.49
N PHE A 182 2.94 -11.22 14.75
CA PHE A 182 4.36 -11.28 14.41
C PHE A 182 4.79 -10.14 13.46
N CYS A 183 3.93 -9.78 12.50
CA CYS A 183 4.20 -8.63 11.61
C CYS A 183 3.88 -7.27 12.26
N ALA A 184 3.07 -7.23 13.33
CA ALA A 184 2.74 -5.99 14.06
C ALA A 184 3.85 -5.55 15.04
N THR A 185 4.89 -6.34 15.23
CA THR A 185 6.09 -6.02 16.02
C THR A 185 7.22 -5.43 15.16
N LEU A 186 6.90 -4.94 13.99
CA LEU A 186 7.73 -4.12 13.09
C LEU A 186 7.39 -2.64 13.29
#